data_e0cb3f842dc8167c0196bf8c76f04e94
#
_entry.id   e0cb3f842dc8167c0196bf8c76f04e94
#
_cell.length_a   1.000
_cell.length_b   1.000
_cell.length_c   1.000
_cell.angle_alpha   90.00
_cell.angle_beta   90.00
_cell.angle_gamma   90.00
#
_symmetry.space_group_name_H-M   'P 1'
#
loop_
_entity.id
_entity.type
_entity.pdbx_description
1 polymer ?
#
loop_
_entity_poly.entity_id
_entity_poly.type
_entity_poly.pdbx_seq_one_letter_code
_entity_poly.pdbx_strand_id
1 'polypeptide(L)'
;MEKKVHLEKITWKNYYRITKLKVKKEQRNFVAENKWSLVHAYVGSTNGMPSYPFGIYLGRKAIGFCMCGYNGWEKGDPEFMKNSYFVWRFMIDKNYQGNGYGKEAFKLLLDFIKTFPSGKSEICWLSYEPENEVAKKMYASFGFIEAPEFYKEGQEMPAILKF
;
A
#
# COMPACT_ATOMS: atom_id res chain seq x y z
N MET A 1 9.66 -26.66 6.99
CA MET A 1 8.39 -25.92 6.75
C MET A 1 8.68 -24.70 5.87
N GLU A 2 7.98 -24.63 4.77
CA GLU A 2 8.07 -23.47 3.87
C GLU A 2 7.63 -22.20 4.60
N LYS A 3 8.46 -21.16 4.55
CA LYS A 3 8.15 -19.89 5.20
C LYS A 3 7.11 -19.16 4.35
N LYS A 4 5.89 -19.05 4.84
CA LYS A 4 4.79 -18.39 4.16
C LYS A 4 4.78 -16.88 4.45
N VAL A 5 4.51 -16.06 3.44
CA VAL A 5 4.24 -14.62 3.61
C VAL A 5 2.89 -14.43 4.27
N HIS A 6 2.80 -13.51 5.23
CA HIS A 6 1.55 -13.14 5.90
C HIS A 6 1.58 -11.69 6.38
N LEU A 7 0.42 -11.14 6.70
CA LEU A 7 0.26 -9.79 7.25
C LEU A 7 -0.01 -9.86 8.75
N GLU A 8 0.62 -8.95 9.51
CA GLU A 8 0.37 -8.78 10.94
C GLU A 8 -0.02 -7.34 11.25
N LYS A 9 -0.98 -7.15 12.14
CA LYS A 9 -1.30 -5.81 12.66
C LYS A 9 -0.10 -5.20 13.37
N ILE A 10 0.01 -3.88 13.31
CA ILE A 10 1.04 -3.16 14.06
C ILE A 10 0.67 -3.12 15.54
N THR A 11 1.59 -3.50 16.40
CA THR A 11 1.43 -3.61 17.84
C THR A 11 2.67 -3.08 18.57
N TRP A 12 2.59 -2.95 19.89
CA TRP A 12 3.74 -2.65 20.74
C TRP A 12 4.91 -3.63 20.59
N LYS A 13 4.62 -4.87 20.17
CA LYS A 13 5.66 -5.92 20.01
C LYS A 13 6.45 -5.79 18.71
N ASN A 14 5.90 -5.14 17.68
CA ASN A 14 6.50 -5.15 16.35
C ASN A 14 6.72 -3.76 15.72
N TYR A 15 6.07 -2.68 16.19
CA TYR A 15 6.14 -1.36 15.57
C TYR A 15 7.58 -0.87 15.35
N TYR A 16 8.44 -1.03 16.35
CA TYR A 16 9.83 -0.58 16.28
C TYR A 16 10.60 -1.27 15.16
N ARG A 17 10.43 -2.60 15.02
CA ARG A 17 11.06 -3.38 13.94
C ARG A 17 10.54 -2.93 12.57
N ILE A 18 9.25 -2.74 12.43
CA ILE A 18 8.61 -2.29 11.18
C ILE A 18 9.14 -0.90 10.78
N THR A 19 9.30 0.04 11.70
CA THR A 19 9.82 1.38 11.41
C THR A 19 11.30 1.40 10.97
N LYS A 20 12.04 0.33 11.20
CA LYS A 20 13.45 0.20 10.78
C LYS A 20 13.65 -0.39 9.39
N LEU A 21 12.62 -0.99 8.79
CA LEU A 21 12.69 -1.53 7.43
C LEU A 21 12.92 -0.41 6.42
N LYS A 22 13.73 -0.67 5.40
CA LYS A 22 14.13 0.31 4.40
C LYS A 22 14.17 -0.30 3.01
N VAL A 23 13.71 0.45 2.03
CA VAL A 23 13.92 0.16 0.61
C VAL A 23 15.37 0.45 0.20
N LYS A 24 15.77 0.05 -0.99
CA LYS A 24 17.05 0.41 -1.59
C LYS A 24 17.18 1.93 -1.70
N LYS A 25 18.42 2.44 -1.75
CA LYS A 25 18.71 3.89 -1.75
C LYS A 25 17.99 4.62 -2.89
N GLU A 26 18.02 4.04 -4.08
CA GLU A 26 17.38 4.58 -5.29
C GLU A 26 15.85 4.57 -5.27
N GLN A 27 15.24 3.84 -4.33
CA GLN A 27 13.78 3.73 -4.19
C GLN A 27 13.21 4.64 -3.09
N ARG A 28 14.07 5.40 -2.38
CA ARG A 28 13.64 6.17 -1.20
C ARG A 28 12.61 7.25 -1.51
N ASN A 29 12.59 7.73 -2.75
CA ASN A 29 11.61 8.71 -3.21
C ASN A 29 10.27 8.10 -3.63
N PHE A 30 10.18 6.76 -3.73
CA PHE A 30 8.97 6.06 -4.15
C PHE A 30 8.01 5.73 -3.01
N VAL A 31 8.48 5.77 -1.77
CA VAL A 31 7.67 5.44 -0.60
C VAL A 31 8.15 6.20 0.63
N ALA A 32 7.21 6.71 1.43
CA ALA A 32 7.53 7.37 2.69
C ALA A 32 8.10 6.36 3.71
N GLU A 33 8.92 6.85 4.64
CA GLU A 33 9.38 6.03 5.76
C GLU A 33 8.19 5.49 6.58
N ASN A 34 8.29 4.24 7.03
CA ASN A 34 7.20 3.56 7.74
C ASN A 34 6.74 4.28 9.01
N LYS A 35 7.66 4.96 9.72
CA LYS A 35 7.31 5.77 10.90
C LYS A 35 6.30 6.88 10.57
N TRP A 36 6.51 7.59 9.45
CA TRP A 36 5.59 8.63 9.00
C TRP A 36 4.29 8.05 8.48
N SER A 37 4.35 6.89 7.83
CA SER A 37 3.15 6.18 7.39
C SER A 37 2.25 5.78 8.56
N LEU A 38 2.83 5.37 9.70
CA LEU A 38 2.06 5.08 10.92
C LEU A 38 1.46 6.33 11.55
N VAL A 39 2.17 7.46 11.52
CA VAL A 39 1.61 8.76 11.94
C VAL A 39 0.44 9.15 11.04
N HIS A 40 0.59 9.02 9.72
CA HIS A 40 -0.48 9.31 8.76
C HIS A 40 -1.69 8.39 8.96
N ALA A 41 -1.47 7.10 9.27
CA ALA A 41 -2.55 6.17 9.57
C ALA A 41 -3.37 6.61 10.79
N TYR A 42 -2.71 7.06 11.84
CA TYR A 42 -3.37 7.60 13.03
C TYR A 42 -4.16 8.88 12.69
N VAL A 43 -3.52 9.84 12.04
CA VAL A 43 -4.17 11.12 11.67
C VAL A 43 -5.35 10.87 10.71
N GLY A 44 -5.18 10.02 9.70
CA GLY A 44 -6.26 9.65 8.79
C GLY A 44 -7.45 9.07 9.53
N SER A 45 -7.21 8.07 10.39
CA SER A 45 -8.27 7.40 11.16
C SER A 45 -9.02 8.35 12.10
N THR A 46 -8.34 9.32 12.69
CA THR A 46 -8.97 10.33 13.56
C THR A 46 -9.71 11.43 12.78
N ASN A 47 -9.49 11.53 11.45
CA ASN A 47 -10.14 12.49 10.57
C ASN A 47 -11.11 11.86 9.55
N GLY A 48 -11.67 10.71 9.88
CA GLY A 48 -12.72 10.08 9.06
C GLY A 48 -12.21 9.29 7.84
N MET A 49 -10.90 9.02 7.77
CA MET A 49 -10.28 8.19 6.74
C MET A 49 -9.69 6.92 7.38
N PRO A 50 -10.50 5.87 7.58
CA PRO A 50 -10.04 4.62 8.17
C PRO A 50 -8.78 4.10 7.46
N SER A 51 -7.76 3.74 8.24
CA SER A 51 -6.45 3.34 7.73
C SER A 51 -6.01 2.04 8.38
N TYR A 52 -5.45 1.14 7.59
CA TYR A 52 -5.11 -0.23 7.96
C TYR A 52 -3.63 -0.53 7.66
N PRO A 53 -2.72 -0.19 8.59
CA PRO A 53 -1.30 -0.53 8.47
C PRO A 53 -1.01 -1.97 8.89
N PHE A 54 -0.16 -2.66 8.10
CA PHE A 54 0.31 -4.01 8.38
C PHE A 54 1.82 -4.14 8.20
N GLY A 55 2.44 -4.94 9.07
CA GLY A 55 3.75 -5.51 8.81
C GLY A 55 3.60 -6.73 7.88
N ILE A 56 4.50 -6.83 6.91
CA ILE A 56 4.63 -8.01 6.03
C ILE A 56 5.69 -8.91 6.63
N TYR A 57 5.38 -10.19 6.80
CA TYR A 57 6.23 -11.18 7.45
C TYR A 57 6.51 -12.38 6.55
N LEU A 58 7.71 -12.94 6.70
CA LEU A 58 8.09 -14.25 6.19
C LEU A 58 8.46 -15.15 7.38
N GLY A 59 7.55 -16.02 7.80
CA GLY A 59 7.65 -16.71 9.07
C GLY A 59 7.70 -15.67 10.22
N ARG A 60 8.77 -15.67 11.01
CA ARG A 60 8.93 -14.72 12.13
C ARG A 60 9.67 -13.42 11.77
N LYS A 61 10.09 -13.26 10.53
CA LYS A 61 10.87 -12.11 10.07
C LYS A 61 9.98 -11.06 9.45
N ALA A 62 10.03 -9.84 9.96
CA ALA A 62 9.42 -8.69 9.29
C ALA A 62 10.25 -8.38 8.02
N ILE A 63 9.58 -8.37 6.88
CA ILE A 63 10.20 -8.19 5.56
C ILE A 63 9.65 -7.00 4.79
N GLY A 64 8.60 -6.34 5.29
CA GLY A 64 7.99 -5.23 4.60
C GLY A 64 6.89 -4.56 5.41
N PHE A 65 6.27 -3.58 4.79
CA PHE A 65 5.16 -2.82 5.34
C PHE A 65 4.16 -2.50 4.23
N CYS A 66 2.88 -2.57 4.53
CA CYS A 66 1.84 -2.07 3.65
C CYS A 66 0.73 -1.38 4.44
N MET A 67 0.01 -0.50 3.77
CA MET A 67 -1.10 0.22 4.37
C MET A 67 -2.14 0.52 3.29
N CYS A 68 -3.39 0.24 3.60
CA CYS A 68 -4.52 0.72 2.81
C CYS A 68 -5.39 1.65 3.64
N GLY A 69 -6.23 2.41 2.97
CA GLY A 69 -7.22 3.30 3.57
C GLY A 69 -8.54 3.25 2.82
N TYR A 70 -9.54 3.94 3.36
CA TYR A 70 -10.87 4.07 2.77
C TYR A 70 -11.28 5.53 2.76
N ASN A 71 -11.91 5.97 1.66
CA ASN A 71 -12.44 7.32 1.48
C ASN A 71 -11.37 8.42 1.64
N GLY A 72 -10.23 8.25 0.99
CA GLY A 72 -9.16 9.26 0.91
C GLY A 72 -9.47 10.39 -0.08
N TRP A 73 -10.70 10.87 -0.10
CA TRP A 73 -11.18 11.91 -1.01
C TRP A 73 -11.32 13.26 -0.31
N GLU A 74 -10.86 14.30 -0.97
CA GLU A 74 -11.07 15.70 -0.59
C GLU A 74 -11.78 16.46 -1.71
N LYS A 75 -12.35 17.61 -1.37
CA LYS A 75 -13.04 18.44 -2.37
C LYS A 75 -12.08 18.88 -3.48
N GLY A 76 -12.40 18.45 -4.71
CA GLY A 76 -11.57 18.71 -5.89
C GLY A 76 -10.80 17.48 -6.41
N ASP A 77 -10.78 16.40 -5.63
CA ASP A 77 -10.24 15.14 -6.09
C ASP A 77 -11.18 14.43 -7.08
N PRO A 78 -10.66 13.52 -7.92
CA PRO A 78 -11.48 12.68 -8.78
C PRO A 78 -12.55 11.90 -8.01
N GLU A 79 -13.76 11.85 -8.53
CA GLU A 79 -14.92 11.20 -7.88
C GLU A 79 -14.68 9.69 -7.58
N PHE A 80 -13.85 9.00 -8.36
CA PHE A 80 -13.55 7.58 -8.11
C PHE A 80 -12.85 7.33 -6.75
N MET A 81 -12.21 8.34 -6.17
CA MET A 81 -11.54 8.25 -4.86
C MET A 81 -12.55 8.25 -3.69
N LYS A 82 -13.78 8.75 -3.95
CA LYS A 82 -14.82 8.86 -2.94
C LYS A 82 -15.43 7.50 -2.62
N ASN A 83 -15.55 7.19 -1.33
CA ASN A 83 -16.10 5.92 -0.85
C ASN A 83 -15.41 4.68 -1.47
N SER A 84 -14.12 4.78 -1.74
CA SER A 84 -13.31 3.72 -2.32
C SER A 84 -12.12 3.39 -1.46
N TYR A 85 -11.56 2.18 -1.64
CA TYR A 85 -10.32 1.79 -1.01
C TYR A 85 -9.13 2.31 -1.81
N PHE A 86 -8.01 2.51 -1.13
CA PHE A 86 -6.75 2.82 -1.78
C PHE A 86 -5.58 2.14 -1.08
N VAL A 87 -4.58 1.74 -1.86
CA VAL A 87 -3.29 1.28 -1.34
C VAL A 87 -2.43 2.51 -1.13
N TRP A 88 -2.23 2.86 0.13
CA TRP A 88 -1.52 4.09 0.49
C TRP A 88 -0.02 3.92 0.56
N ARG A 89 0.42 2.75 1.07
CA ARG A 89 1.84 2.42 1.19
C ARG A 89 2.07 0.95 0.91
N PHE A 90 3.15 0.66 0.22
CA PHE A 90 3.59 -0.70 -0.02
C PHE A 90 5.10 -0.74 -0.21
N MET A 91 5.81 -1.52 0.62
CA MET A 91 7.25 -1.70 0.47
C MET A 91 7.71 -3.07 0.97
N ILE A 92 8.74 -3.59 0.31
CA ILE A 92 9.52 -4.73 0.80
C ILE A 92 10.93 -4.22 1.16
N ASP A 93 11.42 -4.64 2.30
CA ASP A 93 12.78 -4.30 2.76
C ASP A 93 13.82 -4.76 1.73
N LYS A 94 14.84 -3.95 1.53
CA LYS A 94 15.89 -4.12 0.51
C LYS A 94 16.53 -5.51 0.53
N ASN A 95 16.60 -6.16 1.70
CA ASN A 95 17.23 -7.46 1.87
C ASN A 95 16.32 -8.63 1.42
N TYR A 96 15.05 -8.36 1.12
CA TYR A 96 14.04 -9.36 0.77
C TYR A 96 13.40 -9.14 -0.61
N GLN A 97 13.83 -8.10 -1.34
CA GLN A 97 13.36 -7.82 -2.69
C GLN A 97 13.87 -8.86 -3.69
N GLY A 98 13.16 -8.99 -4.83
CA GLY A 98 13.55 -9.89 -5.92
C GLY A 98 13.21 -11.36 -5.72
N ASN A 99 12.48 -11.73 -4.64
CA ASN A 99 12.12 -13.12 -4.31
C ASN A 99 10.62 -13.43 -4.48
N GLY A 100 9.86 -12.54 -5.10
CA GLY A 100 8.41 -12.72 -5.29
C GLY A 100 7.54 -12.35 -4.07
N TYR A 101 8.12 -12.09 -2.91
CA TYR A 101 7.37 -11.80 -1.68
C TYR A 101 6.47 -10.56 -1.78
N GLY A 102 6.88 -9.57 -2.58
CA GLY A 102 6.04 -8.39 -2.84
C GLY A 102 4.72 -8.76 -3.49
N LYS A 103 4.74 -9.65 -4.48
CA LYS A 103 3.53 -10.10 -5.17
C LYS A 103 2.61 -10.91 -4.24
N GLU A 104 3.19 -11.80 -3.41
CA GLU A 104 2.41 -12.55 -2.41
C GLU A 104 1.77 -11.62 -1.37
N ALA A 105 2.55 -10.68 -0.82
CA ALA A 105 2.06 -9.72 0.16
C ALA A 105 0.98 -8.79 -0.41
N PHE A 106 1.15 -8.34 -1.65
CA PHE A 106 0.17 -7.47 -2.30
C PHE A 106 -1.16 -8.19 -2.54
N LYS A 107 -1.11 -9.47 -2.93
CA LYS A 107 -2.31 -10.31 -3.01
C LYS A 107 -3.05 -10.37 -1.66
N LEU A 108 -2.32 -10.60 -0.57
CA LEU A 108 -2.92 -10.64 0.78
C LEU A 108 -3.55 -9.30 1.18
N LEU A 109 -2.94 -8.17 0.81
CA LEU A 109 -3.51 -6.85 1.05
C LEU A 109 -4.80 -6.64 0.26
N LEU A 110 -4.84 -7.05 -1.02
CA LEU A 110 -6.07 -7.00 -1.82
C LEU A 110 -7.16 -7.93 -1.28
N ASP A 111 -6.79 -9.13 -0.83
CA ASP A 111 -7.73 -10.06 -0.19
C ASP A 111 -8.33 -9.43 1.08
N PHE A 112 -7.53 -8.73 1.88
CA PHE A 112 -8.02 -7.96 3.02
C PHE A 112 -8.96 -6.83 2.60
N ILE A 113 -8.61 -6.03 1.59
CA ILE A 113 -9.45 -4.94 1.08
C ILE A 113 -10.81 -5.48 0.61
N LYS A 114 -10.84 -6.64 -0.03
CA LYS A 114 -12.06 -7.31 -0.50
C LYS A 114 -12.98 -7.81 0.62
N THR A 115 -12.52 -7.80 1.87
CA THR A 115 -13.42 -8.01 3.02
C THR A 115 -14.26 -6.77 3.35
N PHE A 116 -13.98 -5.63 2.72
CA PHE A 116 -14.67 -4.36 2.87
C PHE A 116 -14.80 -3.87 4.33
N PRO A 117 -13.70 -3.74 5.07
CA PRO A 117 -13.73 -3.45 6.51
C PRO A 117 -14.32 -2.08 6.88
N SER A 118 -14.42 -1.16 5.92
CA SER A 118 -15.02 0.19 6.10
C SER A 118 -16.27 0.43 5.26
N GLY A 119 -16.77 -0.59 4.59
CA GLY A 119 -17.95 -0.50 3.72
C GLY A 119 -17.68 -1.03 2.32
N LYS A 120 -18.73 -1.44 1.64
CA LYS A 120 -18.66 -1.99 0.28
C LYS A 120 -18.17 -0.93 -0.70
N SER A 121 -17.28 -1.32 -1.61
CA SER A 121 -16.78 -0.49 -2.70
C SER A 121 -16.59 -1.32 -3.96
N GLU A 122 -16.74 -0.69 -5.11
CA GLU A 122 -16.46 -1.30 -6.41
C GLU A 122 -15.05 -0.97 -6.92
N ILE A 123 -14.33 -0.11 -6.20
CA ILE A 123 -13.04 0.45 -6.64
C ILE A 123 -12.00 0.32 -5.54
N CYS A 124 -10.81 -0.10 -5.96
CA CYS A 124 -9.55 0.13 -5.26
C CYS A 124 -8.61 0.89 -6.17
N TRP A 125 -7.97 1.95 -5.67
CA TRP A 125 -7.01 2.71 -6.44
C TRP A 125 -5.67 2.81 -5.70
N LEU A 126 -4.66 3.20 -6.41
CA LEU A 126 -3.32 3.54 -5.92
C LEU A 126 -2.68 4.54 -6.87
N SER A 127 -1.56 5.10 -6.44
CA SER A 127 -0.71 5.91 -7.30
C SER A 127 0.76 5.53 -7.07
N TYR A 128 1.60 5.80 -8.06
CA TYR A 128 3.04 5.54 -8.00
C TYR A 128 3.80 6.49 -8.92
N GLU A 129 5.07 6.71 -8.58
CA GLU A 129 5.96 7.50 -9.42
C GLU A 129 6.08 6.86 -10.81
N PRO A 130 5.89 7.62 -11.92
CA PRO A 130 5.92 7.08 -13.28
C PRO A 130 7.18 6.28 -13.61
N GLU A 131 8.31 6.62 -12.99
CA GLU A 131 9.60 5.95 -13.17
C GLU A 131 9.70 4.60 -12.43
N ASN A 132 8.74 4.30 -11.55
CA ASN A 132 8.73 3.06 -10.77
C ASN A 132 8.19 1.89 -11.60
N GLU A 133 8.98 1.42 -12.56
CA GLU A 133 8.61 0.34 -13.48
C GLU A 133 8.30 -0.98 -12.77
N VAL A 134 8.95 -1.26 -11.64
CA VAL A 134 8.69 -2.47 -10.84
C VAL A 134 7.28 -2.43 -10.27
N ALA A 135 6.88 -1.30 -9.67
CA ALA A 135 5.54 -1.09 -9.15
C ALA A 135 4.49 -1.15 -10.27
N LYS A 136 4.72 -0.43 -11.37
CA LYS A 136 3.85 -0.44 -12.55
C LYS A 136 3.53 -1.85 -13.02
N LYS A 137 4.54 -2.67 -13.26
CA LYS A 137 4.37 -4.06 -13.71
C LYS A 137 3.65 -4.93 -12.68
N MET A 138 3.98 -4.77 -11.40
CA MET A 138 3.33 -5.51 -10.34
C MET A 138 1.85 -5.17 -10.25
N TYR A 139 1.49 -3.89 -10.18
CA TYR A 139 0.08 -3.46 -10.07
C TYR A 139 -0.73 -3.83 -11.30
N ALA A 140 -0.18 -3.67 -12.51
CA ALA A 140 -0.81 -4.12 -13.74
C ALA A 140 -1.09 -5.65 -13.73
N SER A 141 -0.21 -6.46 -13.13
CA SER A 141 -0.41 -7.91 -13.01
C SER A 141 -1.58 -8.30 -12.11
N PHE A 142 -2.07 -7.37 -11.27
CA PHE A 142 -3.26 -7.52 -10.43
C PHE A 142 -4.52 -6.90 -11.04
N GLY A 143 -4.43 -6.34 -12.24
CA GLY A 143 -5.56 -5.75 -12.95
C GLY A 143 -5.75 -4.25 -12.73
N PHE A 144 -4.80 -3.56 -12.08
CA PHE A 144 -4.82 -2.10 -12.03
C PHE A 144 -4.54 -1.52 -13.40
N ILE A 145 -5.37 -0.57 -13.81
CA ILE A 145 -5.27 0.13 -15.10
C ILE A 145 -4.94 1.59 -14.79
N GLU A 146 -3.87 2.11 -15.41
CA GLU A 146 -3.52 3.53 -15.32
C GLU A 146 -4.68 4.41 -15.76
N ALA A 147 -4.88 5.53 -15.07
CA ALA A 147 -5.88 6.55 -15.35
C ALA A 147 -5.21 7.89 -15.71
N PRO A 148 -4.55 7.97 -16.89
CA PRO A 148 -3.74 9.13 -17.27
C PRO A 148 -4.55 10.43 -17.40
N GLU A 149 -5.86 10.35 -17.55
CA GLU A 149 -6.76 11.52 -17.55
C GLU A 149 -6.78 12.27 -16.21
N PHE A 150 -6.37 11.61 -15.13
CA PHE A 150 -6.23 12.20 -13.80
C PHE A 150 -4.78 12.49 -13.39
N TYR A 151 -3.83 12.16 -14.26
CA TYR A 151 -2.41 12.44 -14.02
C TYR A 151 -2.12 13.92 -14.21
N LYS A 152 -1.33 14.48 -13.28
CA LYS A 152 -0.77 15.83 -13.42
C LYS A 152 0.74 15.73 -13.38
N GLU A 153 1.41 16.50 -14.24
CA GLU A 153 2.87 16.54 -14.30
C GLU A 153 3.49 16.83 -12.92
N GLY A 154 4.50 16.05 -12.57
CA GLY A 154 5.14 16.13 -11.25
C GLY A 154 4.39 15.44 -10.11
N GLN A 155 3.32 14.72 -10.40
CA GLN A 155 2.58 13.90 -9.45
C GLN A 155 2.71 12.41 -9.77
N GLU A 156 2.24 11.55 -8.86
CA GLU A 156 2.15 10.12 -9.08
C GLU A 156 1.08 9.77 -10.12
N MET A 157 1.32 8.71 -10.90
CA MET A 157 0.36 8.14 -11.85
C MET A 157 -0.71 7.36 -11.10
N PRO A 158 -2.00 7.74 -11.18
CA PRO A 158 -3.08 6.96 -10.60
C PRO A 158 -3.38 5.71 -11.41
N ALA A 159 -3.74 4.64 -10.73
CA ALA A 159 -4.22 3.40 -11.33
C ALA A 159 -5.41 2.85 -10.53
N ILE A 160 -6.37 2.25 -11.24
CA ILE A 160 -7.67 1.85 -10.72
C ILE A 160 -7.89 0.37 -10.98
N LEU A 161 -8.33 -0.34 -9.94
CA LEU A 161 -8.85 -1.70 -10.00
C LEU A 161 -10.35 -1.67 -9.70
N LYS A 162 -11.17 -2.25 -10.58
CA LYS A 162 -12.58 -2.52 -10.34
C LYS A 162 -12.76 -3.94 -9.83
N PHE A 163 -13.54 -4.10 -8.75
CA PHE A 163 -13.86 -5.40 -8.16
C PHE A 163 -15.02 -6.11 -8.89
#